data_1667727ad4b6cbb90516c116849d5552
#
_entry.id   1667727ad4b6cbb90516c116849d5552
#
_cell.length_a   1.000
_cell.length_b   1.000
_cell.length_c   1.000
_cell.angle_alpha   90.00
_cell.angle_beta   90.00
_cell.angle_gamma   90.00
#
_symmetry.space_group_name_H-M   'P 1'
#
loop_
_entity.id
_entity.type
_entity.pdbx_description
1 polymer ?
#
loop_
_entity_poly.entity_id
_entity_poly.type
_entity_poly.pdbx_seq_one_letter_code
_entity_poly.pdbx_strand_id
1 'polypeptide(L)'
;MRHLIVLPLVLLTSSYKLFAQSFTFADTANFWLNELKAATKANQSLWNKDLYSPILLVNPVDRKVYANEPDSAGILKKQGPIFYGSLPTSVNISNTALEWSGKRWAMVMLPMPEEKANRLNLLTHELFHRAQPELGFVAYNPNNPHLDTRDGRIYLRMELEALKNAIAATDMKRRLQHVRHALIYRLERFQKFPGSDTTENQLELNEGICEFNGLLMSGRSDAEIREHLTARIDQFALSPSFVRSFAYETTPVYGWLLSSIDRGWNQRINASTDLTQFFIKAFGLQIDRPTIDQEAWQATPLYNGEEISRQETERETARQLLLNQYKKQFVESVHLQLPLINMNMSFDYTKMVVLEPYGTVYPVIRITDKWGTLEASKGVLISNKWDSATVSLPLQTAGNKISGDGWTLELNPGYTIEKDDVSNKFTVKPFLHP
;
A
#
# COMPACT_ATOMS: atom_id res chain seq x y z
N MET A 1 -21.41 -91.12 -1.06
CA MET A 1 -20.64 -90.31 -2.02
C MET A 1 -21.41 -89.02 -2.27
N ARG A 2 -20.95 -87.92 -1.69
CA ARG A 2 -21.57 -86.62 -1.89
C ARG A 2 -20.60 -85.81 -2.82
N HIS A 3 -21.09 -85.52 -3.98
CA HIS A 3 -20.31 -84.63 -4.94
C HIS A 3 -20.44 -83.19 -4.55
N LEU A 4 -19.30 -82.58 -4.24
CA LEU A 4 -19.19 -81.12 -4.09
C LEU A 4 -18.99 -80.50 -5.47
N ILE A 5 -19.92 -79.63 -5.90
CA ILE A 5 -19.81 -78.82 -7.08
C ILE A 5 -19.15 -77.51 -6.64
N VAL A 6 -17.91 -77.24 -7.11
CA VAL A 6 -17.22 -75.96 -6.91
C VAL A 6 -17.51 -75.04 -8.13
N LEU A 7 -18.25 -73.95 -7.91
CA LEU A 7 -18.46 -72.92 -8.91
C LEU A 7 -17.25 -71.93 -8.85
N PRO A 8 -16.61 -71.55 -9.94
CA PRO A 8 -15.60 -70.50 -9.93
C PRO A 8 -16.24 -69.11 -9.89
N LEU A 9 -15.91 -68.33 -8.84
CA LEU A 9 -16.28 -66.91 -8.71
C LEU A 9 -15.37 -66.06 -9.60
N VAL A 10 -15.91 -65.58 -10.73
CA VAL A 10 -15.21 -64.64 -11.62
C VAL A 10 -15.33 -63.23 -11.03
N LEU A 11 -14.28 -62.75 -10.39
CA LEU A 11 -14.15 -61.37 -9.94
C LEU A 11 -13.88 -60.46 -11.16
N LEU A 12 -14.91 -59.75 -11.64
CA LEU A 12 -14.79 -58.66 -12.57
C LEU A 12 -14.28 -57.41 -11.80
N THR A 13 -12.97 -57.16 -11.82
CA THR A 13 -12.38 -55.87 -11.36
C THR A 13 -12.58 -54.84 -12.43
N SER A 14 -13.64 -54.05 -12.34
CA SER A 14 -13.80 -52.80 -13.10
C SER A 14 -12.85 -51.76 -12.54
N SER A 15 -11.74 -51.53 -13.26
CA SER A 15 -10.78 -50.45 -12.99
C SER A 15 -11.42 -49.12 -13.35
N TYR A 16 -12.02 -48.44 -12.36
CA TYR A 16 -12.34 -47.03 -12.52
C TYR A 16 -11.03 -46.26 -12.50
N LYS A 17 -10.54 -45.87 -13.68
CA LYS A 17 -9.54 -44.82 -13.80
C LYS A 17 -10.20 -43.51 -13.38
N LEU A 18 -10.04 -43.12 -12.12
CA LEU A 18 -10.24 -41.74 -11.72
C LEU A 18 -9.18 -40.91 -12.48
N PHE A 19 -9.58 -40.21 -13.53
CA PHE A 19 -8.80 -39.13 -14.08
C PHE A 19 -8.81 -38.02 -13.04
N ALA A 20 -7.82 -37.98 -12.14
CA ALA A 20 -7.50 -36.80 -11.39
C ALA A 20 -7.06 -35.75 -12.41
N GLN A 21 -7.98 -34.89 -12.83
CA GLN A 21 -7.69 -33.75 -13.68
C GLN A 21 -6.72 -32.87 -12.88
N SER A 22 -5.47 -32.73 -13.33
CA SER A 22 -4.49 -31.89 -12.67
C SER A 22 -5.00 -30.45 -12.75
N PHE A 23 -5.36 -29.91 -11.58
CA PHE A 23 -5.84 -28.52 -11.47
C PHE A 23 -4.70 -27.59 -11.90
N THR A 24 -4.90 -26.85 -12.95
CA THR A 24 -3.90 -25.90 -13.46
C THR A 24 -4.06 -24.53 -12.79
N PHE A 25 -3.03 -23.70 -12.82
CA PHE A 25 -3.17 -22.32 -12.34
C PHE A 25 -4.22 -21.53 -13.12
N ALA A 26 -4.45 -21.85 -14.38
CA ALA A 26 -5.51 -21.28 -15.20
C ALA A 26 -6.92 -21.59 -14.64
N ASP A 27 -7.12 -22.79 -14.12
CA ASP A 27 -8.40 -23.17 -13.46
C ASP A 27 -8.60 -22.37 -12.17
N THR A 28 -7.53 -22.18 -11.40
CA THR A 28 -7.54 -21.36 -10.18
C THR A 28 -7.85 -19.89 -10.51
N ALA A 29 -7.20 -19.32 -11.53
CA ALA A 29 -7.46 -17.95 -11.98
C ALA A 29 -8.93 -17.79 -12.46
N ASN A 30 -9.43 -18.74 -13.24
CA ASN A 30 -10.84 -18.76 -13.67
C ASN A 30 -11.80 -18.83 -12.47
N PHE A 31 -11.48 -19.65 -11.47
CA PHE A 31 -12.29 -19.74 -10.23
C PHE A 31 -12.38 -18.37 -9.54
N TRP A 32 -11.26 -17.68 -9.33
CA TRP A 32 -11.23 -16.35 -8.71
C TRP A 32 -11.99 -15.29 -9.53
N LEU A 33 -11.86 -15.31 -10.86
CA LEU A 33 -12.57 -14.42 -11.76
C LEU A 33 -14.09 -14.64 -11.74
N ASN A 34 -14.54 -15.89 -11.56
CA ASN A 34 -15.95 -16.21 -11.38
C ASN A 34 -16.48 -15.76 -10.01
N GLU A 35 -15.70 -15.93 -8.92
CA GLU A 35 -16.05 -15.36 -7.61
C GLU A 35 -16.21 -13.83 -7.69
N LEU A 36 -15.25 -13.16 -8.34
CA LEU A 36 -15.29 -11.71 -8.57
C LEU A 36 -16.53 -11.28 -9.34
N LYS A 37 -16.83 -11.95 -10.45
CA LYS A 37 -18.02 -11.68 -11.27
C LYS A 37 -19.33 -11.82 -10.47
N ALA A 38 -19.41 -12.82 -9.63
CA ALA A 38 -20.56 -13.02 -8.76
C ALA A 38 -20.68 -11.91 -7.71
N ALA A 39 -19.55 -11.53 -7.09
CA ALA A 39 -19.51 -10.49 -6.08
C ALA A 39 -19.91 -9.10 -6.64
N THR A 40 -19.37 -8.70 -7.80
CA THR A 40 -19.71 -7.41 -8.42
C THR A 40 -21.17 -7.35 -8.84
N LYS A 41 -21.71 -8.44 -9.43
CA LYS A 41 -23.11 -8.53 -9.80
C LYS A 41 -24.05 -8.44 -8.59
N ALA A 42 -23.73 -9.11 -7.49
CA ALA A 42 -24.52 -9.07 -6.27
C ALA A 42 -24.57 -7.68 -5.63
N ASN A 43 -23.50 -6.88 -5.82
CA ASN A 43 -23.35 -5.56 -5.23
C ASN A 43 -23.47 -4.39 -6.25
N GLN A 44 -24.04 -4.64 -7.44
CA GLN A 44 -24.16 -3.59 -8.47
C GLN A 44 -24.96 -2.36 -8.02
N SER A 45 -25.86 -2.51 -7.05
CA SER A 45 -26.63 -1.40 -6.48
C SER A 45 -25.77 -0.42 -5.68
N LEU A 46 -24.56 -0.80 -5.24
CA LEU A 46 -23.66 0.07 -4.49
C LEU A 46 -23.29 1.32 -5.31
N TRP A 47 -23.02 1.15 -6.61
CA TRP A 47 -22.63 2.24 -7.53
C TRP A 47 -23.60 2.40 -8.71
N ASN A 48 -24.79 1.78 -8.66
CA ASN A 48 -25.74 1.68 -9.78
C ASN A 48 -25.08 1.15 -11.06
N LYS A 49 -24.05 0.30 -10.91
CA LYS A 49 -23.23 -0.23 -11.99
C LYS A 49 -22.60 -1.56 -11.59
N ASP A 50 -22.60 -2.54 -12.50
CA ASP A 50 -21.74 -3.71 -12.34
C ASP A 50 -20.30 -3.30 -12.65
N LEU A 51 -19.41 -3.46 -11.65
CA LEU A 51 -17.98 -3.12 -11.79
C LEU A 51 -17.16 -4.21 -12.47
N TYR A 52 -17.75 -5.38 -12.79
CA TYR A 52 -17.01 -6.43 -13.50
C TYR A 52 -16.52 -5.92 -14.85
N SER A 53 -15.23 -5.95 -15.05
CA SER A 53 -14.56 -5.28 -16.17
C SER A 53 -13.19 -5.93 -16.44
N PRO A 54 -12.45 -5.50 -17.48
CA PRO A 54 -11.14 -6.07 -17.80
C PRO A 54 -10.19 -6.09 -16.61
N ILE A 55 -9.66 -7.29 -16.30
CA ILE A 55 -8.73 -7.49 -15.19
C ILE A 55 -7.59 -8.44 -15.59
N LEU A 56 -6.38 -8.11 -15.15
CA LEU A 56 -5.15 -8.89 -15.29
C LEU A 56 -4.69 -9.41 -13.93
N LEU A 57 -4.49 -10.71 -13.81
CA LEU A 57 -3.80 -11.34 -12.68
C LEU A 57 -2.36 -11.61 -13.14
N VAL A 58 -1.38 -10.97 -12.53
CA VAL A 58 0.00 -10.94 -13.03
C VAL A 58 0.98 -11.54 -12.04
N ASN A 59 1.77 -12.52 -12.48
CA ASN A 59 2.90 -13.01 -11.70
C ASN A 59 4.09 -12.03 -11.88
N PRO A 60 4.56 -11.36 -10.81
CA PRO A 60 5.63 -10.37 -10.93
C PRO A 60 7.01 -10.97 -11.25
N VAL A 61 7.21 -12.29 -11.03
CA VAL A 61 8.50 -12.96 -11.25
C VAL A 61 8.70 -13.31 -12.72
N ASP A 62 7.74 -14.02 -13.32
CA ASP A 62 7.84 -14.50 -14.72
C ASP A 62 6.97 -13.69 -15.70
N ARG A 63 6.28 -12.63 -15.19
CA ARG A 63 5.42 -11.71 -15.95
C ARG A 63 4.25 -12.38 -16.66
N LYS A 64 3.91 -13.63 -16.30
CA LYS A 64 2.74 -14.31 -16.82
C LYS A 64 1.46 -13.63 -16.38
N VAL A 65 0.50 -13.58 -17.28
CA VAL A 65 -0.79 -12.89 -17.13
C VAL A 65 -1.92 -13.87 -17.38
N TYR A 66 -2.95 -13.76 -16.54
CA TYR A 66 -4.25 -14.40 -16.71
C TYR A 66 -5.31 -13.31 -16.71
N ALA A 67 -6.18 -13.30 -17.71
CA ALA A 67 -7.18 -12.25 -17.90
C ALA A 67 -8.57 -12.82 -18.18
N ASN A 68 -9.61 -12.05 -17.82
CA ASN A 68 -11.00 -12.41 -18.13
C ASN A 68 -11.41 -12.08 -19.58
N GLU A 69 -10.65 -11.25 -20.27
CA GLU A 69 -10.94 -10.77 -21.63
C GLU A 69 -9.69 -10.78 -22.53
N PRO A 70 -9.84 -10.76 -23.87
CA PRO A 70 -8.72 -10.56 -24.80
C PRO A 70 -8.26 -9.10 -24.75
N ASP A 71 -6.98 -8.87 -24.99
CA ASP A 71 -6.43 -7.56 -25.31
C ASP A 71 -6.68 -7.17 -26.78
N SER A 72 -6.55 -5.88 -27.14
CA SER A 72 -6.84 -5.42 -28.50
C SER A 72 -5.75 -5.79 -29.51
N ALA A 73 -4.50 -5.98 -29.08
CA ALA A 73 -3.38 -6.34 -29.96
C ALA A 73 -3.22 -7.86 -30.13
N GLY A 74 -4.02 -8.69 -29.45
CA GLY A 74 -3.98 -10.14 -29.56
C GLY A 74 -2.73 -10.78 -28.94
N ILE A 75 -2.11 -10.15 -27.97
CA ILE A 75 -0.98 -10.68 -27.19
C ILE A 75 -1.46 -11.84 -26.31
N LEU A 76 -2.61 -11.66 -25.67
CA LEU A 76 -3.24 -12.68 -24.85
C LEU A 76 -3.95 -13.71 -25.72
N LYS A 77 -3.66 -14.98 -25.49
CA LYS A 77 -4.26 -16.11 -26.23
C LYS A 77 -5.32 -16.77 -25.36
N LYS A 78 -6.41 -17.22 -25.98
CA LYS A 78 -7.49 -17.92 -25.31
C LYS A 78 -7.01 -19.26 -24.77
N GLN A 79 -7.26 -19.52 -23.49
CA GLN A 79 -6.98 -20.79 -22.83
C GLN A 79 -8.20 -21.20 -22.00
N GLY A 80 -9.03 -22.07 -22.56
CA GLY A 80 -10.31 -22.40 -21.94
C GLY A 80 -11.21 -21.18 -21.80
N PRO A 81 -11.68 -20.87 -20.57
CA PRO A 81 -12.57 -19.73 -20.31
C PRO A 81 -11.84 -18.40 -20.09
N ILE A 82 -10.51 -18.40 -20.01
CA ILE A 82 -9.68 -17.21 -19.74
C ILE A 82 -8.69 -16.94 -20.88
N PHE A 83 -7.98 -15.82 -20.77
CA PHE A 83 -6.90 -15.43 -21.67
C PHE A 83 -5.57 -15.45 -20.91
N TYR A 84 -4.50 -15.84 -21.61
CA TYR A 84 -3.18 -16.05 -21.05
C TYR A 84 -2.10 -15.45 -21.94
N GLY A 85 -1.04 -14.93 -21.35
CA GLY A 85 0.12 -14.39 -22.08
C GLY A 85 1.22 -13.93 -21.12
N SER A 86 2.03 -13.00 -21.60
CA SER A 86 3.08 -12.36 -20.79
C SER A 86 3.07 -10.85 -21.01
N LEU A 87 3.26 -10.07 -19.94
CA LEU A 87 3.44 -8.63 -20.05
C LEU A 87 4.84 -8.28 -20.56
N PRO A 88 4.96 -7.32 -21.49
CA PRO A 88 6.25 -6.78 -21.90
C PRO A 88 7.04 -6.19 -20.70
N THR A 89 8.36 -6.21 -20.78
CA THR A 89 9.24 -5.65 -19.74
C THR A 89 9.06 -4.15 -19.54
N SER A 90 8.54 -3.44 -20.54
CA SER A 90 8.19 -2.02 -20.49
C SER A 90 6.97 -1.69 -19.63
N VAL A 91 6.14 -2.68 -19.27
CA VAL A 91 4.98 -2.47 -18.40
C VAL A 91 5.39 -2.68 -16.95
N ASN A 92 5.19 -1.68 -16.09
CA ASN A 92 5.38 -1.83 -14.66
C ASN A 92 4.29 -2.73 -14.07
N ILE A 93 4.68 -3.62 -13.16
CA ILE A 93 3.75 -4.52 -12.47
C ILE A 93 3.50 -3.98 -11.06
N SER A 94 2.24 -3.68 -10.78
CA SER A 94 1.75 -3.25 -9.46
C SER A 94 0.24 -3.49 -9.38
N ASN A 95 -0.33 -3.47 -8.19
CA ASN A 95 -1.78 -3.37 -8.03
C ASN A 95 -2.18 -1.95 -8.46
N THR A 96 -2.97 -1.82 -9.54
CA THR A 96 -3.35 -0.52 -10.09
C THR A 96 -4.28 -0.67 -11.30
N ALA A 97 -4.85 0.46 -11.75
CA ALA A 97 -5.44 0.55 -13.08
C ALA A 97 -4.41 1.05 -14.10
N LEU A 98 -4.37 0.43 -15.28
CA LEU A 98 -3.44 0.82 -16.36
C LEU A 98 -4.10 0.74 -17.74
N GLU A 99 -3.60 1.59 -18.65
CA GLU A 99 -3.88 1.47 -20.09
C GLU A 99 -2.84 0.53 -20.70
N TRP A 100 -3.30 -0.59 -21.24
CA TRP A 100 -2.42 -1.53 -21.91
C TRP A 100 -3.13 -2.23 -23.07
N SER A 101 -2.43 -2.35 -24.20
CA SER A 101 -2.91 -3.04 -25.38
C SER A 101 -4.34 -2.65 -25.79
N GLY A 102 -4.62 -1.31 -25.79
CA GLY A 102 -5.86 -0.72 -26.24
C GLY A 102 -7.06 -0.84 -25.30
N LYS A 103 -6.82 -1.23 -24.05
CA LYS A 103 -7.85 -1.31 -23.00
C LYS A 103 -7.34 -0.76 -21.66
N ARG A 104 -8.29 -0.25 -20.86
CA ARG A 104 -8.06 0.05 -19.43
C ARG A 104 -8.33 -1.20 -18.60
N TRP A 105 -7.32 -1.65 -17.87
CA TRP A 105 -7.33 -2.84 -17.04
C TRP A 105 -7.24 -2.50 -15.57
N ALA A 106 -7.85 -3.33 -14.73
CA ALA A 106 -7.39 -3.49 -13.35
C ALA A 106 -6.26 -4.53 -13.36
N MET A 107 -5.12 -4.23 -12.76
CA MET A 107 -4.00 -5.17 -12.64
C MET A 107 -3.81 -5.55 -11.18
N VAL A 108 -3.75 -6.84 -10.91
CA VAL A 108 -3.56 -7.40 -9.57
C VAL A 108 -2.38 -8.36 -9.60
N MET A 109 -1.43 -8.16 -8.67
CA MET A 109 -0.27 -9.01 -8.52
C MET A 109 -0.60 -10.33 -7.82
N LEU A 110 0.05 -11.39 -8.29
CA LEU A 110 0.07 -12.69 -7.63
C LEU A 110 1.24 -12.76 -6.63
N PRO A 111 1.14 -13.57 -5.55
CA PRO A 111 0.04 -14.49 -5.23
C PRO A 111 -1.19 -13.77 -4.66
N MET A 112 -2.36 -14.35 -4.89
CA MET A 112 -3.61 -13.88 -4.28
C MET A 112 -3.69 -14.25 -2.80
N PRO A 113 -4.39 -13.45 -1.98
CA PRO A 113 -4.79 -13.87 -0.63
C PRO A 113 -5.56 -15.19 -0.65
N GLU A 114 -5.22 -16.11 0.26
CA GLU A 114 -5.87 -17.41 0.37
C GLU A 114 -7.33 -17.27 0.82
N GLU A 115 -7.57 -16.40 1.79
CA GLU A 115 -8.90 -16.11 2.29
C GLU A 115 -9.75 -15.40 1.24
N LYS A 116 -10.95 -15.91 0.99
CA LYS A 116 -11.88 -15.40 -0.02
C LYS A 116 -12.22 -13.92 0.19
N ALA A 117 -12.50 -13.53 1.42
CA ALA A 117 -12.91 -12.16 1.71
C ALA A 117 -11.78 -11.16 1.45
N ASN A 118 -10.54 -11.48 1.83
CA ASN A 118 -9.37 -10.66 1.53
C ASN A 118 -9.07 -10.61 0.01
N ARG A 119 -9.24 -11.73 -0.67
CA ARG A 119 -9.09 -11.83 -2.13
C ARG A 119 -10.12 -10.97 -2.87
N LEU A 120 -11.39 -11.06 -2.49
CA LEU A 120 -12.46 -10.24 -3.09
C LEU A 120 -12.27 -8.76 -2.77
N ASN A 121 -11.86 -8.42 -1.53
CA ASN A 121 -11.50 -7.04 -1.17
C ASN A 121 -10.46 -6.48 -2.13
N LEU A 122 -9.33 -7.16 -2.31
CA LEU A 122 -8.25 -6.73 -3.20
C LEU A 122 -8.74 -6.60 -4.65
N LEU A 123 -9.39 -7.63 -5.18
CA LEU A 123 -9.85 -7.64 -6.57
C LEU A 123 -10.85 -6.53 -6.86
N THR A 124 -11.79 -6.27 -5.96
CA THR A 124 -12.81 -5.23 -6.16
C THR A 124 -12.29 -3.82 -5.85
N HIS A 125 -11.26 -3.69 -5.01
CA HIS A 125 -10.49 -2.46 -4.84
C HIS A 125 -9.85 -2.03 -6.17
N GLU A 126 -9.12 -2.92 -6.82
CA GLU A 126 -8.45 -2.63 -8.09
C GLU A 126 -9.43 -2.43 -9.26
N LEU A 127 -10.55 -3.16 -9.27
CA LEU A 127 -11.64 -2.89 -10.21
C LEU A 127 -12.22 -1.49 -10.03
N PHE A 128 -12.30 -1.00 -8.80
CA PHE A 128 -12.77 0.36 -8.55
C PHE A 128 -11.80 1.40 -9.10
N HIS A 129 -10.49 1.23 -8.93
CA HIS A 129 -9.48 2.09 -9.57
C HIS A 129 -9.65 2.16 -11.10
N ARG A 130 -9.97 1.02 -11.70
CA ARG A 130 -10.27 1.01 -13.14
C ARG A 130 -11.53 1.80 -13.46
N ALA A 131 -12.56 1.71 -12.63
CA ALA A 131 -13.85 2.36 -12.84
C ALA A 131 -13.92 3.84 -12.41
N GLN A 132 -12.96 4.33 -11.60
CA GLN A 132 -12.94 5.70 -11.04
C GLN A 132 -13.26 6.79 -12.06
N PRO A 133 -12.63 6.88 -13.25
CA PRO A 133 -12.94 7.94 -14.21
C PRO A 133 -14.41 7.90 -14.70
N GLU A 134 -14.96 6.69 -14.85
CA GLU A 134 -16.36 6.50 -15.30
C GLU A 134 -17.38 6.86 -14.20
N LEU A 135 -16.93 6.86 -12.94
CA LEU A 135 -17.70 7.23 -11.75
C LEU A 135 -17.47 8.70 -11.32
N GLY A 136 -16.69 9.45 -12.08
CA GLY A 136 -16.42 10.87 -11.80
C GLY A 136 -15.34 11.13 -10.75
N PHE A 137 -14.45 10.15 -10.49
CA PHE A 137 -13.29 10.32 -9.62
C PHE A 137 -12.01 10.56 -10.42
N VAL A 138 -11.07 11.26 -9.79
CA VAL A 138 -9.73 11.53 -10.34
C VAL A 138 -8.69 10.93 -9.41
N ALA A 139 -7.73 10.21 -9.98
CA ALA A 139 -6.65 9.58 -9.24
C ALA A 139 -5.59 10.62 -8.82
N TYR A 140 -5.75 11.23 -7.66
CA TYR A 140 -4.73 12.04 -7.00
C TYR A 140 -3.99 11.21 -5.95
N ASN A 141 -2.68 11.34 -5.90
CA ASN A 141 -1.84 10.55 -5.02
C ASN A 141 -0.84 11.44 -4.25
N PRO A 142 -1.32 12.41 -3.46
CA PRO A 142 -0.47 13.32 -2.71
C PRO A 142 0.24 12.61 -1.56
N ASN A 143 1.38 13.17 -1.15
CA ASN A 143 2.01 12.82 0.10
C ASN A 143 1.40 13.62 1.25
N ASN A 144 1.28 12.97 2.42
CA ASN A 144 0.77 13.57 3.64
C ASN A 144 1.85 13.52 4.76
N PRO A 145 3.01 14.19 4.58
CA PRO A 145 4.16 14.04 5.48
C PRO A 145 3.88 14.49 6.92
N HIS A 146 2.89 15.36 7.12
CA HIS A 146 2.43 15.78 8.44
C HIS A 146 1.94 14.58 9.28
N LEU A 147 1.43 13.51 8.66
CA LEU A 147 0.97 12.29 9.34
C LEU A 147 2.11 11.44 9.93
N ASP A 148 3.38 11.73 9.61
CA ASP A 148 4.53 11.11 10.26
C ASP A 148 5.21 12.01 11.30
N THR A 149 4.69 13.22 11.52
CA THR A 149 5.06 14.04 12.67
C THR A 149 4.41 13.53 13.95
N ARG A 150 4.97 13.87 15.13
CA ARG A 150 4.38 13.50 16.42
C ARG A 150 2.90 13.87 16.52
N ASP A 151 2.57 15.13 16.29
CA ASP A 151 1.21 15.64 16.47
C ASP A 151 0.25 15.09 15.40
N GLY A 152 0.70 14.99 14.14
CA GLY A 152 -0.10 14.39 13.08
C GLY A 152 -0.48 12.94 13.39
N ARG A 153 0.46 12.15 13.91
CA ARG A 153 0.21 10.76 14.35
C ARG A 153 -0.71 10.70 15.57
N ILE A 154 -0.51 11.57 16.56
CA ILE A 154 -1.37 11.61 17.75
C ILE A 154 -2.84 11.84 17.33
N TYR A 155 -3.12 12.88 16.56
CA TYR A 155 -4.50 13.19 16.18
C TYR A 155 -5.11 12.14 15.26
N LEU A 156 -4.35 11.55 14.33
CA LEU A 156 -4.86 10.45 13.50
C LEU A 156 -5.16 9.20 14.33
N ARG A 157 -4.30 8.84 15.28
CA ARG A 157 -4.53 7.69 16.15
C ARG A 157 -5.73 7.91 17.07
N MET A 158 -5.93 9.13 17.59
CA MET A 158 -7.13 9.45 18.37
C MET A 158 -8.41 9.41 17.52
N GLU A 159 -8.35 9.88 16.25
CA GLU A 159 -9.43 9.72 15.29
C GLU A 159 -9.79 8.24 15.09
N LEU A 160 -8.79 7.39 14.88
CA LEU A 160 -8.99 5.95 14.68
C LEU A 160 -9.51 5.24 15.93
N GLU A 161 -9.03 5.60 17.13
CA GLU A 161 -9.57 5.07 18.38
C GLU A 161 -11.04 5.48 18.59
N ALA A 162 -11.40 6.72 18.23
CA ALA A 162 -12.78 7.16 18.27
C ALA A 162 -13.65 6.38 17.26
N LEU A 163 -13.14 6.13 16.06
CA LEU A 163 -13.81 5.29 15.06
C LEU A 163 -13.96 3.84 15.53
N LYS A 164 -12.94 3.27 16.18
CA LYS A 164 -13.00 1.92 16.77
C LYS A 164 -14.10 1.83 17.83
N ASN A 165 -14.23 2.84 18.69
CA ASN A 165 -15.32 2.94 19.67
C ASN A 165 -16.70 3.12 18.98
N ALA A 166 -16.77 3.84 17.85
CA ALA A 166 -18.00 3.94 17.06
C ALA A 166 -18.42 2.60 16.45
N ILE A 167 -17.45 1.77 15.97
CA ILE A 167 -17.69 0.40 15.50
C ILE A 167 -18.27 -0.47 16.63
N ALA A 168 -17.70 -0.38 17.83
CA ALA A 168 -18.12 -1.17 18.99
C ALA A 168 -19.47 -0.75 19.57
N ALA A 169 -19.87 0.51 19.39
CA ALA A 169 -21.10 1.05 19.97
C ALA A 169 -22.35 0.39 19.39
N THR A 170 -23.22 -0.14 20.25
CA THR A 170 -24.52 -0.74 19.89
C THR A 170 -25.63 0.31 19.88
N ASP A 171 -25.49 1.37 20.67
CA ASP A 171 -26.43 2.48 20.72
C ASP A 171 -26.05 3.59 19.75
N MET A 172 -27.03 4.07 18.96
CA MET A 172 -26.83 5.07 17.91
C MET A 172 -26.32 6.41 18.47
N LYS A 173 -26.81 6.85 19.63
CA LYS A 173 -26.36 8.12 20.24
C LYS A 173 -24.88 8.08 20.60
N ARG A 174 -24.42 6.99 21.22
CA ARG A 174 -23.01 6.77 21.55
C ARG A 174 -22.16 6.66 20.27
N ARG A 175 -22.65 5.94 19.27
CA ARG A 175 -21.98 5.81 17.96
C ARG A 175 -21.74 7.17 17.33
N LEU A 176 -22.77 8.00 17.22
CA LEU A 176 -22.67 9.36 16.68
C LEU A 176 -21.76 10.26 17.52
N GLN A 177 -21.73 10.09 18.84
CA GLN A 177 -20.80 10.82 19.70
C GLN A 177 -19.34 10.44 19.38
N HIS A 178 -19.03 9.16 19.20
CA HIS A 178 -17.69 8.71 18.82
C HIS A 178 -17.30 9.18 17.41
N VAL A 179 -18.21 9.11 16.43
CA VAL A 179 -17.99 9.67 15.09
C VAL A 179 -17.73 11.17 15.16
N ARG A 180 -18.47 11.90 15.99
CA ARG A 180 -18.25 13.33 16.20
C ARG A 180 -16.85 13.62 16.74
N HIS A 181 -16.38 12.88 17.75
CA HIS A 181 -15.05 13.04 18.30
C HIS A 181 -13.96 12.69 17.28
N ALA A 182 -14.16 11.65 16.47
CA ALA A 182 -13.25 11.31 15.37
C ALA A 182 -13.10 12.48 14.40
N LEU A 183 -14.19 13.09 13.98
CA LEU A 183 -14.17 14.27 13.10
C LEU A 183 -13.57 15.51 13.77
N ILE A 184 -13.72 15.68 15.09
CA ILE A 184 -13.05 16.75 15.84
C ILE A 184 -11.53 16.56 15.80
N TYR A 185 -10.99 15.36 16.05
CA TYR A 185 -9.55 15.08 15.94
C TYR A 185 -9.02 15.31 14.53
N ARG A 186 -9.79 14.94 13.51
CA ARG A 186 -9.46 15.24 12.11
C ARG A 186 -9.37 16.74 11.85
N LEU A 187 -10.37 17.51 12.29
CA LEU A 187 -10.40 18.95 12.09
C LEU A 187 -9.30 19.66 12.89
N GLU A 188 -9.00 19.21 14.11
CA GLU A 188 -7.86 19.73 14.91
C GLU A 188 -6.53 19.48 14.18
N ARG A 189 -6.35 18.30 13.57
CA ARG A 189 -5.18 18.01 12.72
C ARG A 189 -5.10 18.99 11.54
N PHE A 190 -6.21 19.27 10.86
CA PHE A 190 -6.25 20.21 9.75
C PHE A 190 -5.93 21.64 10.15
N GLN A 191 -6.32 22.06 11.34
CA GLN A 191 -5.95 23.37 11.87
C GLN A 191 -4.45 23.47 12.16
N LYS A 192 -3.84 22.40 12.66
CA LYS A 192 -2.39 22.35 12.95
C LYS A 192 -1.53 22.26 11.69
N PHE A 193 -2.05 21.68 10.64
CA PHE A 193 -1.33 21.43 9.38
C PHE A 193 -2.10 22.03 8.20
N PRO A 194 -2.01 23.34 7.94
CA PRO A 194 -2.74 23.99 6.85
C PRO A 194 -2.49 23.33 5.50
N GLY A 195 -3.55 23.06 4.73
CA GLY A 195 -3.52 22.39 3.44
C GLY A 195 -3.60 20.85 3.53
N SER A 196 -3.50 20.27 4.72
CA SER A 196 -3.65 18.83 4.91
C SER A 196 -5.07 18.33 4.65
N ASP A 197 -6.07 19.15 4.89
CA ASP A 197 -7.46 18.90 4.51
C ASP A 197 -7.62 18.54 3.03
N THR A 198 -6.95 19.27 2.16
CA THR A 198 -6.97 19.03 0.72
C THR A 198 -6.22 17.75 0.34
N THR A 199 -5.01 17.55 0.86
CA THR A 199 -4.19 16.40 0.47
C THR A 199 -4.68 15.09 1.08
N GLU A 200 -5.18 15.09 2.32
CA GLU A 200 -5.83 13.92 2.90
C GLU A 200 -7.11 13.57 2.13
N ASN A 201 -7.97 14.55 1.85
CA ASN A 201 -9.20 14.34 1.09
C ASN A 201 -8.94 13.74 -0.31
N GLN A 202 -7.93 14.24 -1.01
CA GLN A 202 -7.56 13.71 -2.33
C GLN A 202 -7.16 12.24 -2.27
N LEU A 203 -6.38 11.84 -1.26
CA LEU A 203 -5.96 10.45 -1.09
C LEU A 203 -7.13 9.56 -0.63
N GLU A 204 -8.01 10.06 0.23
CA GLU A 204 -9.22 9.34 0.65
C GLU A 204 -10.19 9.11 -0.52
N LEU A 205 -10.39 10.09 -1.40
CA LEU A 205 -11.19 9.92 -2.62
C LEU A 205 -10.56 8.93 -3.60
N ASN A 206 -9.21 8.86 -3.66
CA ASN A 206 -8.51 7.94 -4.53
C ASN A 206 -8.45 6.52 -3.96
N GLU A 207 -7.89 6.34 -2.78
CA GLU A 207 -7.61 5.02 -2.19
C GLU A 207 -8.69 4.59 -1.20
N GLY A 208 -9.16 5.52 -0.38
CA GLY A 208 -10.11 5.21 0.69
C GLY A 208 -11.47 4.76 0.18
N ILE A 209 -11.96 5.35 -0.91
CA ILE A 209 -13.22 4.92 -1.55
C ILE A 209 -13.04 3.56 -2.25
N CYS A 210 -11.86 3.28 -2.82
CA CYS A 210 -11.56 1.95 -3.37
C CYS A 210 -11.58 0.88 -2.28
N GLU A 211 -11.01 1.18 -1.11
CA GLU A 211 -11.02 0.25 0.02
C GLU A 211 -12.41 0.08 0.64
N PHE A 212 -13.20 1.15 0.74
CA PHE A 212 -14.62 1.04 1.10
C PHE A 212 -15.38 0.12 0.14
N ASN A 213 -15.18 0.26 -1.17
CA ASN A 213 -15.75 -0.63 -2.17
C ASN A 213 -15.29 -2.08 -1.96
N GLY A 214 -13.99 -2.29 -1.76
CA GLY A 214 -13.39 -3.59 -1.47
C GLY A 214 -14.01 -4.25 -0.26
N LEU A 215 -14.13 -3.52 0.84
CA LEU A 215 -14.75 -3.97 2.09
C LEU A 215 -16.19 -4.47 1.88
N LEU A 216 -17.04 -3.68 1.23
CA LEU A 216 -18.46 -4.00 1.04
C LEU A 216 -18.68 -5.14 0.03
N MET A 217 -17.79 -5.31 -0.94
CA MET A 217 -17.86 -6.39 -1.93
C MET A 217 -17.12 -7.66 -1.50
N SER A 218 -16.46 -7.67 -0.35
CA SER A 218 -15.67 -8.80 0.16
C SER A 218 -16.52 -10.04 0.50
N GLY A 219 -17.83 -9.86 0.69
CA GLY A 219 -18.74 -10.91 1.13
C GLY A 219 -18.74 -11.15 2.64
N ARG A 220 -18.05 -10.31 3.42
CA ARG A 220 -18.09 -10.35 4.89
C ARG A 220 -19.49 -10.00 5.41
N SER A 221 -19.92 -10.67 6.46
CA SER A 221 -21.07 -10.26 7.27
C SER A 221 -20.75 -8.99 8.07
N ASP A 222 -21.76 -8.32 8.61
CA ASP A 222 -21.58 -7.15 9.46
C ASP A 222 -20.67 -7.42 10.69
N ALA A 223 -20.74 -8.61 11.26
CA ALA A 223 -19.90 -9.02 12.38
C ALA A 223 -18.44 -9.15 11.94
N GLU A 224 -18.17 -9.80 10.81
CA GLU A 224 -16.84 -9.95 10.24
C GLU A 224 -16.25 -8.60 9.78
N ILE A 225 -17.09 -7.68 9.28
CA ILE A 225 -16.65 -6.30 8.95
C ILE A 225 -16.21 -5.57 10.23
N ARG A 226 -16.97 -5.65 11.32
CA ARG A 226 -16.58 -5.03 12.60
C ARG A 226 -15.24 -5.55 13.11
N GLU A 227 -15.09 -6.87 13.13
CA GLU A 227 -13.85 -7.52 13.55
C GLU A 227 -12.67 -7.11 12.67
N HIS A 228 -12.86 -7.16 11.36
CA HIS A 228 -11.86 -6.80 10.36
C HIS A 228 -11.40 -5.33 10.52
N LEU A 229 -12.34 -4.38 10.58
CA LEU A 229 -12.03 -2.96 10.74
C LEU A 229 -11.32 -2.66 12.07
N THR A 230 -11.76 -3.29 13.17
CA THR A 230 -11.12 -3.15 14.48
C THR A 230 -9.68 -3.66 14.44
N ALA A 231 -9.47 -4.88 13.92
CA ALA A 231 -8.14 -5.48 13.82
C ALA A 231 -7.20 -4.65 12.92
N ARG A 232 -7.71 -4.11 11.81
CA ARG A 232 -6.93 -3.24 10.92
C ARG A 232 -6.48 -1.96 11.61
N ILE A 233 -7.37 -1.28 12.35
CA ILE A 233 -7.00 -0.07 13.12
C ILE A 233 -5.89 -0.39 14.12
N ASP A 234 -6.01 -1.50 14.87
CA ASP A 234 -5.00 -1.90 15.85
C ASP A 234 -3.65 -2.20 15.18
N GLN A 235 -3.66 -2.90 14.06
CA GLN A 235 -2.46 -3.19 13.27
C GLN A 235 -1.84 -1.91 12.67
N PHE A 236 -2.67 -1.01 12.14
CA PHE A 236 -2.23 0.23 11.52
C PHE A 236 -1.51 1.14 12.51
N ALA A 237 -1.95 1.19 13.77
CA ALA A 237 -1.30 1.97 14.82
C ALA A 237 0.19 1.62 15.00
N LEU A 238 0.61 0.41 14.61
CA LEU A 238 2.00 -0.07 14.66
C LEU A 238 2.79 0.23 13.39
N SER A 239 2.16 0.79 12.36
CA SER A 239 2.81 1.07 11.07
C SER A 239 3.91 2.11 11.18
N PRO A 240 5.04 1.93 10.49
CA PRO A 240 6.17 2.85 10.55
C PRO A 240 5.82 4.22 9.96
N SER A 241 4.91 4.29 8.98
CA SER A 241 4.48 5.51 8.31
C SER A 241 2.98 5.50 8.06
N PHE A 242 2.35 6.66 8.26
CA PHE A 242 0.92 6.87 8.02
C PHE A 242 0.63 7.65 6.74
N VAL A 243 1.64 8.23 6.10
CA VAL A 243 1.51 9.26 5.03
C VAL A 243 0.64 8.84 3.84
N ARG A 244 0.54 7.54 3.55
CA ARG A 244 -0.23 7.04 2.41
C ARG A 244 -1.29 6.02 2.80
N SER A 245 -1.08 5.30 3.88
CA SER A 245 -1.92 4.16 4.25
C SER A 245 -3.12 4.54 5.12
N PHE A 246 -3.17 5.76 5.68
CA PHE A 246 -4.28 6.19 6.55
C PHE A 246 -5.66 6.13 5.86
N ALA A 247 -5.72 6.44 4.56
CA ALA A 247 -6.97 6.46 3.80
C ALA A 247 -7.65 5.08 3.72
N TYR A 248 -6.85 4.01 3.80
CA TYR A 248 -7.33 2.62 3.85
C TYR A 248 -7.99 2.25 5.18
N GLU A 249 -7.78 3.07 6.22
CA GLU A 249 -8.31 2.83 7.57
C GLU A 249 -9.42 3.80 7.94
N THR A 250 -9.37 5.04 7.50
CA THR A 250 -10.35 6.08 7.86
C THR A 250 -11.62 5.99 7.02
N THR A 251 -11.50 6.09 5.71
CA THR A 251 -12.64 6.17 4.79
C THR A 251 -13.54 4.94 4.81
N PRO A 252 -13.02 3.68 4.83
CA PRO A 252 -13.88 2.50 4.92
C PRO A 252 -14.71 2.48 6.20
N VAL A 253 -14.15 2.95 7.32
CA VAL A 253 -14.85 2.99 8.59
C VAL A 253 -15.97 4.04 8.58
N TYR A 254 -15.66 5.28 8.18
CA TYR A 254 -16.70 6.30 8.03
C TYR A 254 -17.80 5.85 7.08
N GLY A 255 -17.41 5.30 5.93
CA GLY A 255 -18.35 4.84 4.91
C GLY A 255 -19.24 3.71 5.39
N TRP A 256 -18.68 2.72 6.08
CA TRP A 256 -19.46 1.60 6.62
C TRP A 256 -20.42 2.06 7.73
N LEU A 257 -19.96 2.90 8.67
CA LEU A 257 -20.81 3.48 9.71
C LEU A 257 -21.95 4.29 9.09
N LEU A 258 -21.66 5.11 8.07
CA LEU A 258 -22.66 5.91 7.39
C LEU A 258 -23.66 5.06 6.60
N SER A 259 -23.22 3.94 6.02
CA SER A 259 -24.10 3.01 5.29
C SER A 259 -25.21 2.41 6.14
N SER A 260 -25.05 2.38 7.46
CA SER A 260 -26.09 1.97 8.41
C SER A 260 -27.22 3.00 8.57
N ILE A 261 -26.99 4.25 8.18
CA ILE A 261 -27.93 5.38 8.27
C ILE A 261 -28.45 5.76 6.89
N ASP A 262 -27.57 5.75 5.89
CA ASP A 262 -27.81 6.24 4.53
C ASP A 262 -27.09 5.35 3.52
N ARG A 263 -27.78 4.31 3.05
CA ARG A 263 -27.21 3.29 2.15
C ARG A 263 -26.73 3.81 0.79
N GLY A 264 -27.21 4.98 0.34
CA GLY A 264 -26.86 5.55 -0.98
C GLY A 264 -25.88 6.71 -0.90
N TRP A 265 -25.21 6.94 0.22
CA TRP A 265 -24.33 8.08 0.42
C TRP A 265 -23.21 8.15 -0.63
N ASN A 266 -22.60 7.02 -0.96
CA ASN A 266 -21.47 6.89 -1.88
C ASN A 266 -21.82 7.27 -3.33
N GLN A 267 -23.09 7.21 -3.72
CA GLN A 267 -23.57 7.61 -5.05
C GLN A 267 -23.66 9.13 -5.23
N ARG A 268 -23.44 9.90 -4.16
CA ARG A 268 -23.56 11.37 -4.16
C ARG A 268 -22.21 12.07 -4.04
N ILE A 269 -21.13 11.33 -4.06
CA ILE A 269 -19.76 11.86 -4.01
C ILE A 269 -19.07 11.74 -5.36
N ASN A 270 -18.09 12.60 -5.59
CA ASN A 270 -17.25 12.64 -6.78
C ASN A 270 -15.89 13.29 -6.48
N ALA A 271 -15.06 13.54 -7.48
CA ALA A 271 -13.73 14.12 -7.34
C ALA A 271 -13.69 15.51 -6.65
N SER A 272 -14.80 16.26 -6.63
CA SER A 272 -14.88 17.58 -6.00
C SER A 272 -15.45 17.55 -4.58
N THR A 273 -15.78 16.38 -4.05
CA THR A 273 -16.39 16.24 -2.73
C THR A 273 -15.34 16.45 -1.64
N ASP A 274 -15.61 17.35 -0.69
CA ASP A 274 -14.95 17.38 0.61
C ASP A 274 -15.60 16.30 1.49
N LEU A 275 -14.91 15.17 1.67
CA LEU A 275 -15.41 14.02 2.43
C LEU A 275 -15.64 14.37 3.91
N THR A 276 -14.80 15.22 4.50
CA THR A 276 -14.95 15.62 5.90
C THR A 276 -16.26 16.39 6.11
N GLN A 277 -16.53 17.41 5.28
CA GLN A 277 -17.77 18.17 5.35
C GLN A 277 -18.97 17.30 4.96
N PHE A 278 -18.80 16.41 3.98
CA PHE A 278 -19.83 15.47 3.59
C PHE A 278 -20.21 14.55 4.77
N PHE A 279 -19.25 13.98 5.48
CA PHE A 279 -19.49 13.12 6.64
C PHE A 279 -20.16 13.89 7.80
N ILE A 280 -19.67 15.09 8.14
CA ILE A 280 -20.31 15.94 9.15
C ILE A 280 -21.81 16.12 8.83
N LYS A 281 -22.12 16.51 7.60
CA LYS A 281 -23.50 16.74 7.17
C LYS A 281 -24.32 15.45 7.15
N ALA A 282 -23.77 14.36 6.60
CA ALA A 282 -24.49 13.10 6.41
C ALA A 282 -24.78 12.38 7.74
N PHE A 283 -23.90 12.51 8.74
CA PHE A 283 -24.17 12.05 10.10
C PHE A 283 -25.06 13.00 10.92
N GLY A 284 -25.49 14.14 10.35
CA GLY A 284 -26.31 15.13 11.04
C GLY A 284 -25.60 15.83 12.19
N LEU A 285 -24.28 15.95 12.13
CA LEU A 285 -23.47 16.53 13.19
C LEU A 285 -23.34 18.05 13.02
N GLN A 286 -23.22 18.73 14.16
CA GLN A 286 -22.86 20.14 14.23
C GLN A 286 -21.54 20.25 15.00
N ILE A 287 -20.50 20.80 14.35
CA ILE A 287 -19.18 21.00 14.93
C ILE A 287 -18.88 22.50 14.84
N ASP A 288 -18.66 23.11 15.99
CA ASP A 288 -18.30 24.52 16.09
C ASP A 288 -16.78 24.67 16.01
N ARG A 289 -16.29 25.32 14.95
CA ARG A 289 -14.84 25.47 14.70
C ARG A 289 -14.07 26.15 15.82
N PRO A 290 -14.58 27.21 16.48
CA PRO A 290 -13.92 27.84 17.61
C PRO A 290 -13.69 26.95 18.84
N THR A 291 -14.42 25.84 18.99
CA THR A 291 -14.34 24.95 20.18
C THR A 291 -13.63 23.63 19.90
N ILE A 292 -13.10 23.40 18.67
CA ILE A 292 -12.51 22.12 18.26
C ILE A 292 -11.37 21.69 19.18
N ASP A 293 -10.41 22.58 19.49
CA ASP A 293 -9.26 22.32 20.35
C ASP A 293 -9.69 21.96 21.78
N GLN A 294 -10.66 22.69 22.35
CA GLN A 294 -11.21 22.41 23.66
C GLN A 294 -11.93 21.05 23.70
N GLU A 295 -12.75 20.76 22.68
CA GLU A 295 -13.47 19.49 22.60
C GLU A 295 -12.52 18.31 22.37
N ALA A 296 -11.50 18.46 21.51
CA ALA A 296 -10.46 17.47 21.31
C ALA A 296 -9.74 17.14 22.62
N TRP A 297 -9.36 18.18 23.37
CA TRP A 297 -8.72 18.01 24.68
C TRP A 297 -9.62 17.30 25.69
N GLN A 298 -10.89 17.70 25.81
CA GLN A 298 -11.85 17.05 26.70
C GLN A 298 -12.14 15.60 26.36
N ALA A 299 -12.12 15.25 25.09
CA ALA A 299 -12.35 13.88 24.63
C ALA A 299 -11.11 12.97 24.77
N THR A 300 -9.91 13.51 24.92
CA THR A 300 -8.63 12.78 24.97
C THR A 300 -8.62 11.59 25.95
N PRO A 301 -9.12 11.70 27.20
CA PRO A 301 -9.15 10.56 28.11
C PRO A 301 -10.02 9.39 27.67
N LEU A 302 -11.03 9.63 26.83
CA LEU A 302 -11.93 8.59 26.31
C LEU A 302 -11.28 7.67 25.29
N TYR A 303 -10.17 8.10 24.68
CA TYR A 303 -9.52 7.44 23.54
C TYR A 303 -8.06 7.12 23.80
N ASN A 304 -7.72 6.86 25.07
CA ASN A 304 -6.36 6.49 25.46
C ASN A 304 -5.27 7.51 25.04
N GLY A 305 -5.66 8.80 24.97
CA GLY A 305 -4.84 9.83 24.36
C GLY A 305 -3.54 10.13 25.10
N GLU A 306 -3.48 9.94 26.44
CA GLU A 306 -2.23 10.08 27.19
C GLU A 306 -1.20 9.03 26.79
N GLU A 307 -1.62 7.77 26.65
CA GLU A 307 -0.75 6.68 26.23
C GLU A 307 -0.32 6.85 24.76
N ILE A 308 -1.25 7.24 23.87
CA ILE A 308 -0.91 7.56 22.48
C ILE A 308 0.12 8.69 22.43
N SER A 309 -0.07 9.76 23.20
CA SER A 309 0.85 10.89 23.25
C SER A 309 2.23 10.48 23.76
N ARG A 310 2.29 9.64 24.79
CA ARG A 310 3.54 9.09 25.32
C ARG A 310 4.28 8.28 24.25
N GLN A 311 3.60 7.33 23.62
CA GLN A 311 4.18 6.47 22.58
C GLN A 311 4.70 7.28 21.37
N GLU A 312 3.94 8.25 20.89
CA GLU A 312 4.37 9.06 19.74
C GLU A 312 5.47 10.06 20.12
N THR A 313 5.57 10.48 21.38
CA THR A 313 6.70 11.28 21.86
C THR A 313 7.97 10.44 21.94
N GLU A 314 7.90 9.20 22.43
CA GLU A 314 9.03 8.27 22.45
C GLU A 314 9.49 7.91 21.02
N ARG A 315 8.54 7.67 20.11
CA ARG A 315 8.81 7.43 18.70
C ARG A 315 9.52 8.63 18.05
N GLU A 316 9.03 9.84 18.28
CA GLU A 316 9.64 11.06 17.74
C GLU A 316 11.05 11.28 18.29
N THR A 317 11.26 11.02 19.58
CA THR A 317 12.60 11.06 20.19
C THR A 317 13.57 10.09 19.51
N ALA A 318 13.13 8.84 19.30
CA ALA A 318 13.92 7.84 18.59
C ALA A 318 14.19 8.24 17.14
N ARG A 319 13.22 8.81 16.46
CA ARG A 319 13.36 9.33 15.10
C ARG A 319 14.39 10.47 15.03
N GLN A 320 14.35 11.41 15.96
CA GLN A 320 15.30 12.53 16.01
C GLN A 320 16.72 12.02 16.30
N LEU A 321 16.89 11.04 17.17
CA LEU A 321 18.19 10.40 17.41
C LEU A 321 18.73 9.74 16.12
N LEU A 322 17.87 9.03 15.39
CA LEU A 322 18.24 8.40 14.11
C LEU A 322 18.63 9.45 13.05
N LEU A 323 17.85 10.54 12.92
CA LEU A 323 18.17 11.65 12.02
C LEU A 323 19.52 12.28 12.35
N ASN A 324 19.82 12.51 13.64
CA ASN A 324 21.09 13.05 14.07
C ASN A 324 22.26 12.06 13.78
N GLN A 325 22.04 10.77 13.94
CA GLN A 325 23.04 9.75 13.56
C GLN A 325 23.31 9.78 12.06
N TYR A 326 22.27 9.81 11.22
CA TYR A 326 22.44 9.89 9.77
C TYR A 326 23.08 11.19 9.33
N LYS A 327 22.71 12.32 9.94
CA LYS A 327 23.36 13.62 9.66
C LYS A 327 24.86 13.56 9.98
N LYS A 328 25.22 13.02 11.15
CA LYS A 328 26.60 12.83 11.52
C LYS A 328 27.32 11.93 10.52
N GLN A 329 26.73 10.80 10.15
CA GLN A 329 27.35 9.78 9.28
C GLN A 329 27.54 10.26 7.84
N PHE A 330 26.55 10.90 7.25
CA PHE A 330 26.53 11.19 5.80
C PHE A 330 26.83 12.65 5.45
N VAL A 331 26.75 13.57 6.40
CA VAL A 331 26.92 15.01 6.16
C VAL A 331 28.12 15.56 6.87
N GLU A 332 28.25 15.30 8.17
CA GLU A 332 29.28 15.94 9.02
C GLU A 332 30.60 15.17 9.05
N SER A 333 30.56 13.83 8.95
CA SER A 333 31.75 13.00 8.94
C SER A 333 32.35 12.91 7.53
N VAL A 334 33.62 12.52 7.45
CA VAL A 334 34.25 12.17 6.17
C VAL A 334 33.49 10.99 5.54
N HIS A 335 33.16 11.11 4.26
CA HIS A 335 32.32 10.15 3.56
C HIS A 335 32.80 9.93 2.12
N LEU A 336 32.29 8.86 1.49
CA LEU A 336 32.46 8.59 0.07
C LEU A 336 31.18 8.99 -0.68
N GLN A 337 31.34 9.83 -1.69
CA GLN A 337 30.28 10.24 -2.61
C GLN A 337 30.44 9.54 -3.96
N LEU A 338 29.32 8.99 -4.48
CA LEU A 338 29.26 8.32 -5.77
C LEU A 338 28.31 9.12 -6.67
N PRO A 339 28.73 9.50 -7.89
CA PRO A 339 27.85 10.18 -8.82
C PRO A 339 26.78 9.21 -9.35
N LEU A 340 25.54 9.64 -9.45
CA LEU A 340 24.45 8.89 -10.06
C LEU A 340 24.25 9.37 -11.50
N ILE A 341 24.58 8.53 -12.49
CA ILE A 341 24.62 8.89 -13.91
C ILE A 341 23.59 8.08 -14.71
N ASN A 342 23.60 6.76 -14.53
CA ASN A 342 22.68 5.82 -15.19
C ASN A 342 22.33 4.68 -14.24
N MET A 343 21.75 5.07 -13.12
CA MET A 343 21.53 4.18 -11.98
C MET A 343 20.34 3.25 -12.16
N ASN A 344 20.48 2.05 -11.61
CA ASN A 344 19.38 1.15 -11.29
C ASN A 344 19.44 0.85 -9.79
N MET A 345 18.29 0.95 -9.08
CA MET A 345 18.26 0.79 -7.63
C MET A 345 17.20 -0.22 -7.21
N SER A 346 17.53 -0.99 -6.17
CA SER A 346 16.60 -1.88 -5.49
C SER A 346 16.63 -1.58 -3.99
N PHE A 347 15.48 -1.28 -3.40
CA PHE A 347 15.35 -0.87 -2.00
C PHE A 347 13.95 -1.16 -1.45
N ASP A 348 13.82 -1.12 -0.12
CA ASP A 348 12.54 -1.20 0.58
C ASP A 348 12.03 0.22 0.85
N TYR A 349 11.00 0.63 0.11
CA TYR A 349 10.40 1.97 0.21
C TYR A 349 9.76 2.25 1.57
N THR A 350 9.42 1.22 2.35
CA THR A 350 8.78 1.38 3.67
C THR A 350 9.74 1.84 4.76
N LYS A 351 11.06 1.76 4.50
CA LYS A 351 12.13 2.06 5.47
C LYS A 351 12.91 3.33 5.17
N MET A 352 12.52 4.06 4.12
CA MET A 352 13.20 5.31 3.76
C MET A 352 13.07 6.36 4.86
N VAL A 353 14.13 7.13 5.06
CA VAL A 353 14.18 8.22 6.05
C VAL A 353 14.58 9.51 5.39
N VAL A 354 13.68 10.48 5.34
CA VAL A 354 13.95 11.81 4.77
C VAL A 354 14.84 12.60 5.74
N LEU A 355 15.99 13.06 5.26
CA LEU A 355 17.00 13.85 5.99
C LEU A 355 17.12 15.26 5.37
N GLU A 356 16.12 16.08 5.61
CA GLU A 356 16.11 17.45 5.09
C GLU A 356 17.27 18.30 5.65
N PRO A 357 17.86 19.21 4.83
CA PRO A 357 17.63 19.43 3.39
C PRO A 357 18.51 18.57 2.48
N TYR A 358 19.13 17.51 3.01
CA TYR A 358 20.26 16.80 2.37
C TYR A 358 19.83 15.70 1.40
N GLY A 359 18.65 15.10 1.58
CA GLY A 359 18.16 14.01 0.74
C GLY A 359 17.39 12.95 1.52
N THR A 360 17.38 11.72 1.00
CA THR A 360 16.72 10.58 1.63
C THR A 360 17.72 9.47 1.92
N VAL A 361 17.72 8.97 3.13
CA VAL A 361 18.51 7.80 3.53
C VAL A 361 17.71 6.53 3.25
N TYR A 362 18.35 5.60 2.55
CA TYR A 362 17.88 4.25 2.26
C TYR A 362 18.67 3.26 3.13
N PRO A 363 18.09 2.74 4.21
CA PRO A 363 18.83 1.87 5.16
C PRO A 363 19.39 0.60 4.52
N VAL A 364 18.64 -0.01 3.61
CA VAL A 364 19.08 -1.16 2.82
C VAL A 364 18.82 -0.86 1.35
N ILE A 365 19.89 -0.87 0.55
CA ILE A 365 19.82 -0.54 -0.87
C ILE A 365 20.93 -1.23 -1.67
N ARG A 366 20.61 -1.60 -2.91
CA ARG A 366 21.56 -1.97 -3.94
C ARG A 366 21.47 -0.98 -5.09
N ILE A 367 22.61 -0.42 -5.49
CA ILE A 367 22.73 0.53 -6.61
C ILE A 367 23.70 -0.04 -7.62
N THR A 368 23.32 -0.06 -8.89
CA THR A 368 24.23 -0.30 -10.02
C THR A 368 24.27 0.93 -10.91
N ASP A 369 25.48 1.32 -11.31
CA ASP A 369 25.71 2.44 -12.21
C ASP A 369 26.96 2.16 -13.08
N LYS A 370 27.37 3.08 -13.92
CA LYS A 370 28.57 2.97 -14.77
C LYS A 370 29.82 2.65 -13.96
N TRP A 371 29.92 3.15 -12.73
CA TRP A 371 31.08 2.93 -11.86
C TRP A 371 31.12 1.54 -11.20
N GLY A 372 30.03 0.78 -11.19
CA GLY A 372 29.99 -0.55 -10.57
C GLY A 372 28.73 -0.84 -9.80
N THR A 373 28.87 -1.60 -8.69
CA THR A 373 27.77 -2.03 -7.83
C THR A 373 28.05 -1.66 -6.38
N LEU A 374 27.11 -0.95 -5.75
CA LEU A 374 27.09 -0.66 -4.31
C LEU A 374 26.00 -1.48 -3.64
N GLU A 375 26.33 -2.18 -2.57
CA GLU A 375 25.38 -2.83 -1.67
C GLU A 375 25.54 -2.28 -0.26
N ALA A 376 24.46 -1.85 0.38
CA ALA A 376 24.48 -1.28 1.70
C ALA A 376 23.35 -1.82 2.59
N SER A 377 23.68 -2.03 3.87
CA SER A 377 22.78 -2.50 4.93
C SER A 377 22.72 -1.55 6.15
N LYS A 378 23.52 -0.47 6.14
CA LYS A 378 23.52 0.57 7.19
C LYS A 378 23.31 1.98 6.62
N GLY A 379 22.68 2.06 5.44
CA GLY A 379 22.23 3.30 4.84
C GLY A 379 23.12 3.85 3.74
N VAL A 380 22.42 4.50 2.79
CA VAL A 380 22.99 5.38 1.76
C VAL A 380 22.12 6.62 1.70
N LEU A 381 22.73 7.80 1.77
CA LEU A 381 22.04 9.05 1.53
C LEU A 381 22.01 9.34 0.02
N ILE A 382 20.83 9.44 -0.56
CA ILE A 382 20.61 9.90 -1.94
C ILE A 382 20.20 11.36 -1.88
N SER A 383 20.89 12.21 -2.65
CA SER A 383 20.59 13.63 -2.74
C SER A 383 19.17 13.91 -3.26
N ASN A 384 18.59 15.07 -2.90
CA ASN A 384 17.28 15.49 -3.39
C ASN A 384 17.20 15.60 -4.93
N LYS A 385 18.35 15.86 -5.58
CA LYS A 385 18.44 15.91 -7.05
C LYS A 385 18.66 14.58 -7.72
N TRP A 386 18.85 13.52 -6.95
CA TRP A 386 19.17 12.17 -7.46
C TRP A 386 20.46 12.13 -8.30
N ASP A 387 21.40 13.00 -8.01
CA ASP A 387 22.68 13.14 -8.71
C ASP A 387 23.86 12.53 -7.95
N SER A 388 23.66 12.17 -6.68
CA SER A 388 24.70 11.55 -5.85
C SER A 388 24.15 10.61 -4.79
N ALA A 389 24.95 9.57 -4.50
CA ALA A 389 24.80 8.67 -3.37
C ALA A 389 25.98 8.83 -2.41
N THR A 390 25.72 8.89 -1.11
CA THR A 390 26.74 9.06 -0.08
C THR A 390 26.72 7.88 0.89
N VAL A 391 27.90 7.30 1.14
CA VAL A 391 28.15 6.26 2.16
C VAL A 391 29.21 6.71 3.15
N SER A 392 29.31 6.03 4.29
CA SER A 392 30.38 6.31 5.26
C SER A 392 31.77 6.10 4.68
N LEU A 393 32.80 6.53 5.41
CA LEU A 393 34.20 6.40 5.00
C LEU A 393 34.55 4.96 4.62
N PRO A 394 35.28 4.71 3.51
CA PRO A 394 35.90 3.42 3.23
C PRO A 394 36.88 2.97 4.32
N LEU A 395 36.78 1.71 4.71
CA LEU A 395 37.65 1.13 5.74
C LEU A 395 38.68 0.17 5.14
N GLN A 396 38.36 -0.53 4.05
CA GLN A 396 39.22 -1.52 3.43
C GLN A 396 39.10 -1.47 1.91
N THR A 397 40.21 -1.75 1.25
CA THR A 397 40.29 -1.86 -0.22
C THR A 397 41.02 -3.15 -0.58
N ALA A 398 40.43 -4.00 -1.40
CA ALA A 398 40.99 -5.24 -1.92
C ALA A 398 40.73 -5.32 -3.45
N GLY A 399 41.71 -4.87 -4.23
CA GLY A 399 41.53 -4.77 -5.67
C GLY A 399 40.45 -3.75 -6.05
N ASN A 400 39.48 -4.20 -6.81
CA ASN A 400 38.30 -3.37 -7.20
C ASN A 400 37.17 -3.36 -6.16
N LYS A 401 37.31 -4.11 -5.07
CA LYS A 401 36.31 -4.18 -4.00
C LYS A 401 36.72 -3.30 -2.81
N ILE A 402 35.85 -2.37 -2.47
CA ILE A 402 36.00 -1.43 -1.38
C ILE A 402 34.85 -1.68 -0.39
N SER A 403 35.12 -1.60 0.89
CA SER A 403 34.11 -1.76 1.93
C SER A 403 34.24 -0.72 3.04
N GLY A 404 33.12 -0.39 3.63
CA GLY A 404 33.01 0.45 4.81
C GLY A 404 32.03 -0.15 5.82
N ASP A 405 31.65 0.63 6.83
CA ASP A 405 30.69 0.16 7.83
C ASP A 405 29.31 -0.08 7.21
N GLY A 406 28.99 -1.36 7.00
CA GLY A 406 27.70 -1.80 6.49
C GLY A 406 27.49 -1.56 4.99
N TRP A 407 28.55 -1.40 4.20
CA TRP A 407 28.44 -1.34 2.74
C TRP A 407 29.65 -1.95 2.04
N THR A 408 29.43 -2.39 0.78
CA THR A 408 30.47 -2.85 -0.14
C THR A 408 30.25 -2.23 -1.51
N LEU A 409 31.33 -1.82 -2.15
CA LEU A 409 31.38 -1.25 -3.49
C LEU A 409 32.32 -2.08 -4.34
N GLU A 410 31.84 -2.62 -5.46
CA GLU A 410 32.64 -3.26 -6.46
C GLU A 410 32.74 -2.34 -7.69
N LEU A 411 33.94 -1.81 -7.94
CA LEU A 411 34.19 -0.89 -9.05
C LEU A 411 34.39 -1.64 -10.38
N ASN A 412 33.79 -1.10 -11.41
CA ASN A 412 34.06 -1.51 -12.78
C ASN A 412 35.48 -1.07 -13.22
N PRO A 413 36.12 -1.76 -14.18
CA PRO A 413 37.36 -1.29 -14.79
C PRO A 413 37.24 0.16 -15.31
N GLY A 414 38.26 0.97 -15.08
CA GLY A 414 38.28 2.38 -15.47
C GLY A 414 37.71 3.34 -14.45
N TYR A 415 37.38 2.90 -13.22
CA TYR A 415 36.97 3.77 -12.12
C TYR A 415 37.90 3.62 -10.92
N THR A 416 38.06 4.73 -10.17
CA THR A 416 38.86 4.79 -8.95
C THR A 416 38.21 5.69 -7.91
N ILE A 417 38.67 5.60 -6.66
CA ILE A 417 38.31 6.53 -5.58
C ILE A 417 39.44 7.52 -5.41
N GLU A 418 39.09 8.82 -5.47
CA GLU A 418 40.02 9.91 -5.19
C GLU A 418 39.55 10.70 -3.98
N LYS A 419 40.50 11.18 -3.18
CA LYS A 419 40.23 12.11 -2.10
C LYS A 419 40.30 13.53 -2.65
N ASP A 420 39.28 14.32 -2.37
CA ASP A 420 39.29 15.76 -2.60
C ASP A 420 39.91 16.43 -1.36
N ASP A 421 41.08 16.98 -1.53
CA ASP A 421 41.85 17.62 -0.42
C ASP A 421 41.19 18.92 0.08
N VAL A 422 40.32 19.57 -0.71
CA VAL A 422 39.63 20.80 -0.34
C VAL A 422 38.37 20.50 0.48
N SER A 423 37.55 19.55 0.03
CA SER A 423 36.28 19.22 0.68
C SER A 423 36.39 18.11 1.73
N ASN A 424 37.57 17.47 1.85
CA ASN A 424 37.85 16.30 2.71
C ASN A 424 36.88 15.12 2.45
N LYS A 425 36.41 14.99 1.21
CA LYS A 425 35.48 13.95 0.74
C LYS A 425 36.23 12.99 -0.18
N PHE A 426 35.75 11.76 -0.21
CA PHE A 426 36.14 10.80 -1.24
C PHE A 426 35.09 10.78 -2.34
N THR A 427 35.54 10.64 -3.60
CA THR A 427 34.63 10.60 -4.76
C THR A 427 35.06 9.50 -5.72
N VAL A 428 34.09 8.79 -6.28
CA VAL A 428 34.31 7.84 -7.39
C VAL A 428 34.43 8.63 -8.70
N LYS A 429 35.52 8.42 -9.44
CA LYS A 429 35.78 9.06 -10.72
C LYS A 429 36.25 8.08 -11.79
N PRO A 430 36.04 8.39 -13.08
CA PRO A 430 36.72 7.63 -14.14
C PRO A 430 38.24 7.78 -14.00
N PHE A 431 38.95 6.66 -14.15
CA PHE A 431 40.41 6.68 -14.22
C PHE A 431 40.80 7.12 -15.64
N LEU A 432 41.27 8.35 -15.78
CA LEU A 432 41.83 8.83 -17.05
C LEU A 432 43.24 8.23 -17.17
N HIS A 433 43.41 7.27 -18.05
CA HIS A 433 44.78 6.89 -18.47
C HIS A 433 45.41 8.12 -19.14
N PRO A 434 46.64 8.51 -18.72
CA PRO A 434 47.35 9.60 -19.36
C PRO A 434 47.71 9.30 -20.81
#